data_41652552006eb482ab83f1d64b240e4c
#
_entry.id   41652552006eb482ab83f1d64b240e4c
#
_cell.length_a   1.000
_cell.length_b   1.000
_cell.length_c   1.000
_cell.angle_alpha   90.00
_cell.angle_beta   90.00
_cell.angle_gamma   90.00
#
_symmetry.space_group_name_H-M   'P 1'
#
loop_
_entity.id
_entity.type
_entity.pdbx_description
1 polymer ?
#
loop_
_entity_poly.entity_id
_entity_poly.type
_entity_poly.pdbx_seq_one_letter_code
_entity_poly.pdbx_strand_id
1 'polypeptide(L)'
;SEMCIRDSIIYDGDNELISSCVAKSLFTSREIAWSKKDNERPLFIESIQKGAHATTIKYRYLGMPNEFSIPFIDDASIENSLHCLAVALYMMVSPEQITERMARLEQIAMRLEVKEGKNGCVLINDSYNSDLASLDIALDFMSRRSDDKEKKRTLILSDMLETGQSGKLLYRQVAELVHSRGVEKIIGVGEE
;
A
#
# COMPACT_ATOMS: atom_id res chain seq x y z
N SER A 1 8.20 9.98 35.31
CA SER A 1 7.59 8.72 34.87
C SER A 1 7.86 8.55 33.37
N GLU A 2 8.97 7.93 33.05
CA GLU A 2 9.36 7.62 31.68
C GLU A 2 8.56 6.38 31.24
N MET A 3 7.54 6.59 30.45
CA MET A 3 6.96 5.50 29.66
C MET A 3 7.80 5.34 28.40
N CYS A 4 8.87 4.60 28.49
CA CYS A 4 9.64 4.15 27.36
C CYS A 4 8.93 2.92 26.76
N ILE A 5 7.99 3.14 25.86
CA ILE A 5 7.22 2.06 25.26
C ILE A 5 7.61 1.94 23.79
N ARG A 6 8.79 1.36 23.57
CA ARG A 6 9.16 0.84 22.24
C ARG A 6 9.74 -0.55 22.43
N ASP A 7 8.84 -1.48 22.73
CA ASP A 7 9.22 -2.86 23.04
C ASP A 7 9.43 -3.70 21.78
N SER A 8 8.93 -3.27 20.63
CA SER A 8 8.97 -4.06 19.41
C SER A 8 9.04 -3.18 18.17
N ILE A 9 9.71 -3.68 17.14
CA ILE A 9 9.73 -3.12 15.81
C ILE A 9 9.19 -4.17 14.83
N ILE A 10 8.22 -3.77 14.00
CA ILE A 10 7.60 -4.63 12.99
C ILE A 10 7.89 -4.02 11.63
N TYR A 11 8.48 -4.80 10.71
CA TYR A 11 8.91 -4.27 9.43
C TYR A 11 9.00 -5.33 8.33
N ASP A 12 9.10 -4.87 7.08
CA ASP A 12 9.45 -5.69 5.93
C ASP A 12 10.94 -6.07 5.98
N GLY A 13 11.22 -7.32 6.28
CA GLY A 13 12.59 -7.83 6.37
C GLY A 13 13.32 -7.91 5.02
N ASP A 14 12.60 -7.82 3.91
CA ASP A 14 13.18 -7.78 2.55
C ASP A 14 13.60 -6.38 2.14
N ASN A 15 13.22 -5.35 2.88
CA ASN A 15 13.66 -3.97 2.65
C ASN A 15 15.07 -3.77 3.23
N GLU A 16 16.07 -3.71 2.34
CA GLU A 16 17.48 -3.61 2.72
C GLU A 16 17.79 -2.35 3.54
N LEU A 17 17.14 -1.22 3.22
CA LEU A 17 17.36 0.03 3.94
C LEU A 17 16.87 -0.08 5.38
N ILE A 18 15.63 -0.56 5.58
CA ILE A 18 15.05 -0.74 6.90
C ILE A 18 15.85 -1.77 7.69
N SER A 19 16.14 -2.93 7.10
CA SER A 19 16.93 -4.00 7.75
C SER A 19 18.30 -3.51 8.18
N SER A 20 18.98 -2.70 7.34
CA SER A 20 20.28 -2.14 7.69
C SER A 20 20.19 -1.09 8.80
N CYS A 21 19.13 -0.29 8.85
CA CYS A 21 18.89 0.67 9.93
C CYS A 21 18.59 -0.04 11.25
N VAL A 22 17.76 -1.09 11.22
CA VAL A 22 17.44 -1.89 12.41
C VAL A 22 18.70 -2.57 12.94
N ALA A 23 19.50 -3.21 12.09
CA ALA A 23 20.73 -3.89 12.48
C ALA A 23 21.80 -2.94 13.07
N LYS A 24 21.82 -1.68 12.66
CA LYS A 24 22.73 -0.65 13.20
C LYS A 24 22.18 0.04 14.45
N SER A 25 20.90 -0.12 14.72
CA SER A 25 20.27 0.50 15.88
C SER A 25 20.71 -0.24 17.15
N LEU A 26 20.96 0.53 18.22
CA LEU A 26 21.22 -0.03 19.55
C LEU A 26 19.91 -0.43 20.26
N PHE A 27 18.84 -0.64 19.51
CA PHE A 27 17.57 -1.06 20.10
C PHE A 27 17.66 -2.50 20.61
N THR A 28 17.37 -2.67 21.88
CA THR A 28 17.13 -3.99 22.50
C THR A 28 15.71 -4.47 22.31
N SER A 29 14.99 -3.84 21.38
CA SER A 29 13.58 -4.12 21.08
C SER A 29 13.41 -5.47 20.39
N ARG A 30 12.28 -6.10 20.60
CA ARG A 30 11.92 -7.34 19.92
C ARG A 30 11.66 -7.05 18.45
N GLU A 31 12.39 -7.71 17.57
CA GLU A 31 12.22 -7.61 16.13
C GLU A 31 11.20 -8.63 15.62
N ILE A 32 10.27 -8.14 14.78
CA ILE A 32 9.27 -8.96 14.10
C ILE A 32 9.30 -8.56 12.62
N ALA A 33 10.13 -9.27 11.86
CA ALA A 33 10.23 -9.06 10.43
C ALA A 33 9.44 -10.15 9.69
N TRP A 34 8.64 -9.75 8.71
CA TRP A 34 8.09 -10.66 7.72
C TRP A 34 8.96 -10.63 6.46
N SER A 35 8.97 -11.72 5.70
CA SER A 35 9.75 -11.82 4.47
C SER A 35 9.03 -12.66 3.41
N LYS A 36 9.24 -12.31 2.15
CA LYS A 36 8.86 -13.09 0.96
C LYS A 36 10.04 -13.88 0.39
N LYS A 37 11.27 -13.58 0.84
CA LYS A 37 12.52 -14.12 0.29
C LYS A 37 13.20 -15.08 1.25
N ASP A 38 13.22 -14.75 2.54
CA ASP A 38 13.91 -15.51 3.59
C ASP A 38 12.92 -16.44 4.31
N ASN A 39 12.95 -17.71 3.97
CA ASN A 39 12.07 -18.73 4.51
C ASN A 39 12.45 -19.21 5.92
N GLU A 40 13.56 -18.73 6.47
CA GLU A 40 13.96 -19.00 7.85
C GLU A 40 13.35 -17.98 8.84
N ARG A 41 12.78 -16.88 8.33
CA ARG A 41 12.10 -15.91 9.17
C ARG A 41 10.86 -16.51 9.85
N PRO A 42 10.59 -16.13 11.11
CA PRO A 42 9.40 -16.60 11.83
C PRO A 42 8.09 -16.38 11.11
N LEU A 43 7.97 -15.26 10.37
CA LEU A 43 6.84 -14.95 9.50
C LEU A 43 7.32 -14.90 8.04
N PHE A 44 7.03 -15.97 7.32
CA PHE A 44 7.39 -16.11 5.90
C PHE A 44 6.13 -16.11 5.03
N ILE A 45 6.12 -15.28 4.00
CA ILE A 45 5.03 -15.16 3.04
C ILE A 45 5.34 -16.08 1.85
N GLU A 46 4.62 -17.19 1.76
CA GLU A 46 4.86 -18.22 0.75
C GLU A 46 4.35 -17.84 -0.63
N SER A 47 3.15 -17.25 -0.69
CA SER A 47 2.59 -16.80 -1.96
C SER A 47 1.54 -15.72 -1.77
N ILE A 48 1.40 -14.89 -2.81
CA ILE A 48 0.38 -13.85 -2.93
C ILE A 48 -0.32 -14.08 -4.27
N GLN A 49 -1.59 -14.46 -4.22
CA GLN A 49 -2.39 -14.78 -5.41
C GLN A 49 -3.49 -13.73 -5.56
N LYS A 50 -3.33 -12.84 -6.55
CA LYS A 50 -4.30 -11.80 -6.89
C LYS A 50 -5.40 -12.39 -7.75
N GLY A 51 -6.64 -12.31 -7.30
CA GLY A 51 -7.85 -12.60 -8.09
C GLY A 51 -8.43 -11.33 -8.72
N ALA A 52 -9.66 -11.40 -9.20
CA ALA A 52 -10.35 -10.26 -9.79
C ALA A 52 -10.75 -9.18 -8.75
N HIS A 53 -11.09 -9.59 -7.53
CA HIS A 53 -11.61 -8.69 -6.49
C HIS A 53 -11.00 -8.93 -5.10
N ALA A 54 -10.16 -9.94 -4.96
CA ALA A 54 -9.56 -10.30 -3.69
C ALA A 54 -8.16 -10.88 -3.92
N THR A 55 -7.33 -10.82 -2.89
CA THR A 55 -6.00 -11.44 -2.88
C THR A 55 -5.94 -12.46 -1.76
N THR A 56 -5.50 -13.68 -2.09
CA THR A 56 -5.22 -14.74 -1.11
C THR A 56 -3.72 -14.78 -0.81
N ILE A 57 -3.38 -14.79 0.46
CA ILE A 57 -2.02 -14.76 0.97
C ILE A 57 -1.79 -16.02 1.79
N LYS A 58 -0.82 -16.84 1.38
CA LYS A 58 -0.34 -18.00 2.14
C LYS A 58 0.92 -17.63 2.88
N TYR A 59 0.97 -17.99 4.13
CA TYR A 59 2.11 -17.68 4.99
C TYR A 59 2.41 -18.82 5.95
N ARG A 60 3.64 -18.82 6.44
CA ARG A 60 4.10 -19.69 7.54
C ARG A 60 4.46 -18.81 8.73
N TYR A 61 3.94 -19.17 9.88
CA TYR A 61 4.33 -18.54 11.13
C TYR A 61 4.85 -19.60 12.11
N LEU A 62 6.10 -19.45 12.53
CA LEU A 62 6.80 -20.44 13.38
C LEU A 62 6.72 -21.88 12.80
N GLY A 63 6.82 -22.01 11.49
CA GLY A 63 6.73 -23.27 10.77
C GLY A 63 5.32 -23.78 10.46
N MET A 64 4.26 -23.17 11.02
CA MET A 64 2.88 -23.56 10.80
C MET A 64 2.29 -22.85 9.59
N PRO A 65 1.78 -23.58 8.57
CA PRO A 65 1.18 -22.98 7.40
C PRO A 65 -0.22 -22.44 7.70
N ASN A 66 -0.53 -21.30 7.13
CA ASN A 66 -1.81 -20.62 7.26
C ASN A 66 -2.12 -19.85 6.00
N GLU A 67 -3.38 -19.40 5.85
CA GLU A 67 -3.79 -18.52 4.76
C GLU A 67 -4.88 -17.56 5.21
N PHE A 68 -4.96 -16.42 4.54
CA PHE A 68 -6.07 -15.48 4.65
C PHE A 68 -6.31 -14.77 3.31
N SER A 69 -7.48 -14.16 3.17
CA SER A 69 -7.80 -13.35 2.00
C SER A 69 -8.18 -11.93 2.41
N ILE A 70 -7.88 -10.98 1.54
CA ILE A 70 -8.26 -9.58 1.68
C ILE A 70 -9.04 -9.12 0.45
N PRO A 71 -10.01 -8.20 0.59
CA PRO A 71 -10.81 -7.68 -0.53
C PRO A 71 -10.09 -6.58 -1.31
N PHE A 72 -8.76 -6.70 -1.48
CA PHE A 72 -7.90 -5.75 -2.20
C PHE A 72 -7.00 -6.48 -3.17
N ILE A 73 -6.60 -5.80 -4.26
CA ILE A 73 -5.71 -6.34 -5.30
C ILE A 73 -4.47 -5.46 -5.56
N ASP A 74 -4.43 -4.28 -4.97
CA ASP A 74 -3.30 -3.35 -5.09
C ASP A 74 -2.16 -3.71 -4.12
N ASP A 75 -0.92 -3.41 -4.54
CA ASP A 75 0.28 -3.80 -3.80
C ASP A 75 0.40 -3.09 -2.44
N ALA A 76 -0.05 -1.82 -2.35
CA ALA A 76 0.02 -1.05 -1.11
C ALA A 76 -0.92 -1.64 -0.03
N SER A 77 -2.16 -1.99 -0.40
CA SER A 77 -3.10 -2.64 0.53
C SER A 77 -2.62 -4.03 0.94
N ILE A 78 -2.00 -4.78 0.02
CA ILE A 78 -1.38 -6.07 0.32
C ILE A 78 -0.26 -5.90 1.34
N GLU A 79 0.68 -4.97 1.11
CA GLU A 79 1.79 -4.71 2.03
C GLU A 79 1.31 -4.26 3.40
N ASN A 80 0.35 -3.34 3.46
CA ASN A 80 -0.28 -2.93 4.71
C ASN A 80 -0.92 -4.11 5.46
N SER A 81 -1.56 -5.04 4.75
CA SER A 81 -2.14 -6.24 5.36
C SER A 81 -1.09 -7.18 5.94
N LEU A 82 0.11 -7.27 5.34
CA LEU A 82 1.22 -8.03 5.89
C LEU A 82 1.76 -7.43 7.19
N HIS A 83 1.82 -6.10 7.31
CA HIS A 83 2.14 -5.43 8.56
C HIS A 83 1.07 -5.69 9.62
N CYS A 84 -0.22 -5.60 9.26
CA CYS A 84 -1.33 -5.93 10.16
C CYS A 84 -1.28 -7.40 10.61
N LEU A 85 -0.97 -8.33 9.71
CA LEU A 85 -0.76 -9.74 10.04
C LEU A 85 0.33 -9.89 11.10
N ALA A 86 1.49 -9.28 10.89
CA ALA A 86 2.62 -9.36 11.81
C ALA A 86 2.27 -8.82 13.20
N VAL A 87 1.55 -7.69 13.26
CA VAL A 87 1.03 -7.14 14.53
C VAL A 87 0.05 -8.10 15.20
N ALA A 88 -0.92 -8.63 14.45
CA ALA A 88 -1.93 -9.53 14.98
C ALA A 88 -1.30 -10.81 15.57
N LEU A 89 -0.34 -11.40 14.86
CA LEU A 89 0.42 -12.58 15.34
C LEU A 89 1.25 -12.25 16.58
N TYR A 90 1.87 -11.08 16.62
CA TYR A 90 2.59 -10.60 17.80
C TYR A 90 1.68 -10.46 19.01
N MET A 91 0.46 -9.98 18.80
CA MET A 91 -0.57 -9.87 19.83
C MET A 91 -1.27 -11.21 20.14
N MET A 92 -0.78 -12.32 19.59
CA MET A 92 -1.31 -13.67 19.79
C MET A 92 -2.79 -13.82 19.36
N VAL A 93 -3.21 -13.08 18.34
CA VAL A 93 -4.52 -13.29 17.71
C VAL A 93 -4.48 -14.62 16.96
N SER A 94 -5.53 -15.44 17.12
CA SER A 94 -5.54 -16.76 16.48
C SER A 94 -5.65 -16.66 14.95
N PRO A 95 -5.09 -17.64 14.20
CA PRO A 95 -5.16 -17.65 12.73
C PRO A 95 -6.60 -17.58 12.20
N GLU A 96 -7.56 -18.22 12.87
CA GLU A 96 -8.97 -18.21 12.49
C GLU A 96 -9.55 -16.80 12.61
N GLN A 97 -9.25 -16.08 13.69
CA GLN A 97 -9.68 -14.70 13.89
C GLN A 97 -9.01 -13.76 12.89
N ILE A 98 -7.73 -13.98 12.56
CA ILE A 98 -7.03 -13.22 11.52
C ILE A 98 -7.74 -13.42 10.19
N THR A 99 -7.98 -14.65 9.77
CA THR A 99 -8.66 -14.98 8.50
C THR A 99 -10.04 -14.32 8.42
N GLU A 100 -10.83 -14.42 9.48
CA GLU A 100 -12.16 -13.80 9.51
C GLU A 100 -12.12 -12.28 9.39
N ARG A 101 -11.23 -11.62 10.13
CA ARG A 101 -11.15 -10.16 10.18
C ARG A 101 -10.51 -9.57 8.93
N MET A 102 -9.48 -10.21 8.39
CA MET A 102 -8.83 -9.77 7.15
C MET A 102 -9.78 -9.81 5.95
N ALA A 103 -10.67 -10.80 5.88
CA ALA A 103 -11.69 -10.87 4.83
C ALA A 103 -12.74 -9.75 4.90
N ARG A 104 -12.88 -9.09 6.04
CA ARG A 104 -13.84 -8.00 6.29
C ARG A 104 -13.20 -6.60 6.25
N LEU A 105 -11.95 -6.49 5.82
CA LEU A 105 -11.32 -5.19 5.67
C LEU A 105 -12.08 -4.37 4.64
N GLU A 106 -12.27 -3.10 4.95
CA GLU A 106 -12.92 -2.14 4.06
C GLU A 106 -11.88 -1.18 3.49
N GLN A 107 -12.14 -0.69 2.29
CA GLN A 107 -11.29 0.33 1.69
C GLN A 107 -11.36 1.62 2.49
N ILE A 108 -10.21 2.17 2.85
CA ILE A 108 -10.14 3.44 3.55
C ILE A 108 -10.58 4.54 2.58
N ALA A 109 -11.51 5.39 3.03
CA ALA A 109 -11.95 6.54 2.23
C ALA A 109 -10.74 7.40 1.79
N MET A 110 -10.81 7.95 0.57
CA MET A 110 -9.74 8.77 -0.03
C MET A 110 -8.38 8.05 -0.24
N ARG A 111 -8.36 6.71 -0.22
CA ARG A 111 -7.20 5.87 -0.53
C ARG A 111 -7.57 4.92 -1.66
N LEU A 112 -7.32 5.30 -2.92
CA LEU A 112 -7.72 4.55 -4.13
C LEU A 112 -9.21 4.14 -4.10
N GLU A 113 -10.03 4.93 -3.43
CA GLU A 113 -11.46 4.66 -3.30
C GLU A 113 -12.15 4.80 -4.66
N VAL A 114 -12.88 3.75 -5.07
CA VAL A 114 -13.57 3.74 -6.37
C VAL A 114 -15.04 3.98 -6.17
N LYS A 115 -15.58 4.97 -6.88
CA LYS A 115 -17.01 5.29 -6.91
C LYS A 115 -17.52 5.32 -8.33
N GLU A 116 -18.72 4.81 -8.54
CA GLU A 116 -19.43 5.01 -9.79
C GLU A 116 -20.07 6.41 -9.78
N GLY A 117 -19.76 7.16 -10.81
CA GLY A 117 -20.33 8.49 -11.03
C GLY A 117 -21.49 8.46 -12.04
N LYS A 118 -22.00 9.61 -12.37
CA LYS A 118 -23.05 9.76 -13.39
C LYS A 118 -22.51 9.44 -14.79
N ASN A 119 -23.40 8.94 -15.66
CA ASN A 119 -23.10 8.64 -17.08
C ASN A 119 -21.97 7.61 -17.29
N GLY A 120 -21.85 6.63 -16.40
CA GLY A 120 -20.83 5.58 -16.49
C GLY A 120 -19.40 6.07 -16.18
N CYS A 121 -19.25 7.27 -15.61
CA CYS A 121 -17.97 7.76 -15.12
C CYS A 121 -17.52 6.95 -13.91
N VAL A 122 -16.23 6.64 -13.84
CA VAL A 122 -15.62 6.02 -12.67
C VAL A 122 -14.73 7.06 -12.01
N LEU A 123 -14.96 7.34 -10.74
CA LEU A 123 -14.15 8.21 -9.91
C LEU A 123 -13.20 7.37 -9.06
N ILE A 124 -11.91 7.64 -9.18
CA ILE A 124 -10.88 7.09 -8.29
C ILE A 124 -10.43 8.22 -7.37
N ASN A 125 -10.71 8.09 -6.08
CA ASN A 125 -10.39 9.10 -5.08
C ASN A 125 -9.19 8.64 -4.25
N ASP A 126 -8.05 9.33 -4.43
CA ASP A 126 -6.80 9.12 -3.69
C ASP A 126 -6.29 10.46 -3.12
N SER A 127 -7.20 11.24 -2.57
CA SER A 127 -6.94 12.63 -2.16
C SER A 127 -6.44 12.79 -0.72
N TYR A 128 -6.12 11.69 -0.02
CA TYR A 128 -5.66 11.77 1.38
C TYR A 128 -4.27 12.42 1.49
N ASN A 129 -3.33 11.99 0.66
CA ASN A 129 -2.00 12.58 0.51
C ASN A 129 -1.72 12.79 -0.97
N SER A 130 -0.95 13.83 -1.29
CA SER A 130 -0.53 14.11 -2.67
C SER A 130 0.99 14.18 -2.72
N ASP A 131 1.63 13.12 -3.19
CA ASP A 131 3.05 13.04 -3.51
C ASP A 131 3.24 12.30 -4.84
N LEU A 132 4.45 12.37 -5.41
CA LEU A 132 4.73 11.81 -6.73
C LEU A 132 4.60 10.27 -6.76
N ALA A 133 4.96 9.59 -5.68
CA ALA A 133 4.88 8.13 -5.60
C ALA A 133 3.41 7.67 -5.50
N SER A 134 2.62 8.32 -4.66
CA SER A 134 1.17 8.08 -4.55
C SER A 134 0.47 8.32 -5.88
N LEU A 135 0.83 9.41 -6.58
CA LEU A 135 0.28 9.71 -7.90
C LEU A 135 0.57 8.61 -8.93
N ASP A 136 1.80 8.07 -8.95
CA ASP A 136 2.16 6.97 -9.87
C ASP A 136 1.33 5.71 -9.59
N ILE A 137 1.14 5.37 -8.31
CA ILE A 137 0.31 4.25 -7.89
C ILE A 137 -1.16 4.45 -8.34
N ALA A 138 -1.70 5.65 -8.13
CA ALA A 138 -3.09 5.97 -8.51
C ALA A 138 -3.30 5.91 -10.03
N LEU A 139 -2.34 6.41 -10.81
CA LEU A 139 -2.38 6.37 -12.27
C LEU A 139 -2.21 4.95 -12.82
N ASP A 140 -1.34 4.14 -12.23
CA ASP A 140 -1.19 2.73 -12.56
C ASP A 140 -2.49 1.95 -12.27
N PHE A 141 -3.08 2.18 -11.10
CA PHE A 141 -4.38 1.59 -10.73
C PHE A 141 -5.48 1.98 -11.72
N MET A 142 -5.57 3.26 -12.08
CA MET A 142 -6.50 3.74 -13.10
C MET A 142 -6.27 3.05 -14.45
N SER A 143 -5.02 2.86 -14.85
CA SER A 143 -4.65 2.24 -16.13
C SER A 143 -5.07 0.78 -16.21
N ARG A 144 -4.88 0.02 -15.13
CA ARG A 144 -5.25 -1.40 -15.03
C ARG A 144 -6.76 -1.62 -15.01
N ARG A 145 -7.51 -0.64 -14.51
CA ARG A 145 -8.96 -0.74 -14.35
C ARG A 145 -9.76 -0.27 -15.56
N SER A 146 -9.14 0.45 -16.47
CA SER A 146 -9.82 0.91 -17.69
C SER A 146 -9.76 -0.16 -18.80
N ASP A 147 -10.58 -1.22 -18.67
CA ASP A 147 -10.82 -2.17 -19.75
C ASP A 147 -11.50 -1.53 -20.98
N ASP A 148 -12.06 -0.35 -20.81
CA ASP A 148 -12.77 0.42 -21.83
C ASP A 148 -11.83 1.48 -22.42
N LYS A 149 -11.24 1.15 -23.57
CA LYS A 149 -10.33 2.04 -24.32
C LYS A 149 -10.98 3.34 -24.79
N GLU A 150 -12.29 3.43 -24.72
CA GLU A 150 -13.05 4.63 -25.13
C GLU A 150 -13.21 5.64 -23.99
N LYS A 151 -12.94 5.27 -22.75
CA LYS A 151 -13.06 6.21 -21.61
C LYS A 151 -11.89 7.17 -21.54
N LYS A 152 -12.21 8.45 -21.57
CA LYS A 152 -11.23 9.54 -21.38
C LYS A 152 -10.73 9.57 -19.94
N ARG A 153 -9.41 9.69 -19.81
CA ARG A 153 -8.74 9.77 -18.50
C ARG A 153 -8.52 11.24 -18.12
N THR A 154 -9.13 11.63 -17.01
CA THR A 154 -8.98 12.98 -16.46
C THR A 154 -8.36 12.89 -15.07
N LEU A 155 -7.29 13.63 -14.84
CA LEU A 155 -6.67 13.80 -13.52
C LEU A 155 -7.14 15.12 -12.91
N ILE A 156 -7.58 15.10 -11.66
CA ILE A 156 -7.78 16.28 -10.83
C ILE A 156 -6.69 16.27 -9.77
N LEU A 157 -5.81 17.25 -9.77
CA LEU A 157 -4.62 17.29 -8.92
C LEU A 157 -4.62 18.58 -8.11
N SER A 158 -4.45 18.47 -6.80
CA SER A 158 -4.16 19.59 -5.91
C SER A 158 -2.66 19.86 -5.82
N ASP A 159 -2.28 20.99 -5.21
CA ASP A 159 -0.89 21.29 -4.93
C ASP A 159 -0.26 20.16 -4.11
N MET A 160 0.99 19.83 -4.47
CA MET A 160 1.81 18.86 -3.75
C MET A 160 2.71 19.61 -2.77
N LEU A 161 2.43 19.49 -1.48
CA LEU A 161 3.17 20.15 -0.41
C LEU A 161 4.30 19.27 0.12
N GLU A 162 5.29 19.91 0.77
CA GLU A 162 6.37 19.24 1.54
C GLU A 162 7.24 18.26 0.73
N THR A 163 7.41 18.48 -0.57
CA THR A 163 8.17 17.57 -1.44
C THR A 163 9.70 17.71 -1.32
N GLY A 164 10.19 18.76 -0.64
CA GLY A 164 11.63 19.04 -0.52
C GLY A 164 12.29 19.46 -1.85
N GLN A 165 11.53 19.62 -2.93
CA GLN A 165 11.99 19.99 -4.26
C GLN A 165 11.41 21.34 -4.68
N SER A 166 12.03 21.99 -5.69
CA SER A 166 11.40 23.17 -6.29
C SER A 166 10.16 22.77 -7.08
N GLY A 167 9.08 23.55 -6.98
CA GLY A 167 7.82 23.30 -7.68
C GLY A 167 8.01 23.02 -9.18
N LYS A 168 8.90 23.81 -9.85
CA LYS A 168 9.19 23.63 -11.27
C LYS A 168 9.75 22.25 -11.62
N LEU A 169 10.61 21.67 -10.78
CA LEU A 169 11.16 20.34 -11.00
C LEU A 169 10.11 19.27 -10.74
N LEU A 170 9.36 19.42 -9.66
CA LEU A 170 8.28 18.52 -9.28
C LEU A 170 7.22 18.43 -10.39
N TYR A 171 6.68 19.56 -10.84
CA TYR A 171 5.62 19.56 -11.86
C TYR A 171 6.10 19.12 -13.25
N ARG A 172 7.41 19.19 -13.53
CA ARG A 172 7.99 18.53 -14.72
C ARG A 172 7.88 17.02 -14.60
N GLN A 173 8.25 16.45 -13.44
CA GLN A 173 8.13 15.01 -13.20
C GLN A 173 6.67 14.53 -13.23
N VAL A 174 5.76 15.34 -12.65
CA VAL A 174 4.32 15.10 -12.74
C VAL A 174 3.86 15.05 -14.20
N ALA A 175 4.26 16.03 -15.01
CA ALA A 175 3.88 16.09 -16.43
C ALA A 175 4.39 14.88 -17.23
N GLU A 176 5.64 14.46 -17.02
CA GLU A 176 6.21 13.26 -17.63
C GLU A 176 5.45 11.99 -17.24
N LEU A 177 5.16 11.85 -15.94
CA LEU A 177 4.41 10.72 -15.41
C LEU A 177 2.99 10.66 -16.00
N VAL A 178 2.25 11.76 -15.94
CA VAL A 178 0.87 11.86 -16.43
C VAL A 178 0.80 11.57 -17.94
N HIS A 179 1.76 12.08 -18.71
CA HIS A 179 1.86 11.81 -20.15
C HIS A 179 2.12 10.30 -20.42
N SER A 180 3.04 9.68 -19.68
CA SER A 180 3.39 8.27 -19.84
C SER A 180 2.22 7.32 -19.52
N ARG A 181 1.30 7.75 -18.64
CA ARG A 181 0.12 6.99 -18.21
C ARG A 181 -1.12 7.25 -19.07
N GLY A 182 -1.00 8.06 -20.12
CA GLY A 182 -2.07 8.32 -21.09
C GLY A 182 -3.25 9.10 -20.53
N VAL A 183 -2.99 10.05 -19.63
CA VAL A 183 -4.00 11.01 -19.15
C VAL A 183 -4.23 12.06 -20.21
N GLU A 184 -5.49 12.29 -20.60
CA GLU A 184 -5.86 13.21 -21.68
C GLU A 184 -6.17 14.63 -21.17
N LYS A 185 -6.59 14.74 -19.91
CA LYS A 185 -6.97 16.01 -19.30
C LYS A 185 -6.47 16.13 -17.87
N ILE A 186 -5.93 17.28 -17.53
CA ILE A 186 -5.53 17.63 -16.17
C ILE A 186 -6.36 18.84 -15.73
N ILE A 187 -6.83 18.82 -14.49
CA ILE A 187 -7.48 19.92 -13.81
C ILE A 187 -6.67 20.18 -12.54
N GLY A 188 -5.96 21.31 -12.49
CA GLY A 188 -5.25 21.77 -11.31
C GLY A 188 -6.20 22.47 -10.33
N VAL A 189 -6.01 22.23 -9.04
CA VAL A 189 -6.72 22.89 -7.95
C VAL A 189 -5.68 23.36 -6.94
N GLY A 190 -5.42 24.64 -6.85
CA GLY A 190 -4.40 25.22 -5.98
C GLY A 190 -3.87 26.55 -6.50
N GLU A 191 -2.77 26.98 -5.94
CA GLU A 191 -2.13 28.28 -6.24
C GLU A 191 -0.86 28.11 -7.10
N GLU A 192 -0.27 26.90 -7.22
CA GLU A 192 0.95 26.60 -7.97
C GLU A 192 0.71 25.95 -9.34
#